data_a79be8636616e9598d33dc136f138d94
#
_entry.id   a79be8636616e9598d33dc136f138d94
#
_cell.length_a   1.000
_cell.length_b   1.000
_cell.length_c   1.000
_cell.angle_alpha   90.00
_cell.angle_beta   90.00
_cell.angle_gamma   90.00
#
_symmetry.space_group_name_H-M   'P 1'
#
loop_
_entity.id
_entity.type
_entity.pdbx_description
1 polymer ?
#
loop_
_entity_poly.entity_id
_entity_poly.type
_entity_poly.pdbx_seq_one_letter_code
_entity_poly.pdbx_strand_id
1 'polypeptide(L)'
;MKSFIAKPSDIDRKWFVIDAEGKTLGKLAVEAASILRGKKKPTYTPHIDTGDYVVVINAEKVAVSGKKETDKIYKRHSGYPGGLKETTLGEMRAKKPEEIIYHAVKGMMPKGNLGRQMFKKLKVYAGPEHPHTAQKPEVWNF
;
A
#
# COMPACT_ATOMS: atom_id res chain seq x y z
N MET A 1 36.62 0.34 7.88
CA MET A 1 35.50 -0.09 7.02
C MET A 1 34.32 0.85 7.22
N LYS A 2 33.76 1.38 6.15
CA LYS A 2 32.59 2.25 6.24
C LYS A 2 31.33 1.50 5.80
N SER A 3 30.25 1.62 6.59
CA SER A 3 28.95 1.10 6.20
C SER A 3 28.36 1.93 5.07
N PHE A 4 27.60 1.29 4.18
CA PHE A 4 26.91 1.98 3.09
C PHE A 4 25.75 2.80 3.66
N ILE A 5 25.68 4.07 3.27
CA ILE A 5 24.57 4.96 3.56
C ILE A 5 24.12 5.54 2.22
N ALA A 6 22.84 5.31 1.86
CA ALA A 6 22.31 5.77 0.59
C ALA A 6 22.23 7.30 0.54
N LYS A 7 22.55 7.86 -0.62
CA LYS A 7 22.33 9.28 -0.95
C LYS A 7 21.22 9.37 -1.97
N PRO A 8 20.54 10.52 -2.11
CA PRO A 8 19.49 10.67 -3.13
C PRO A 8 19.94 10.31 -4.54
N SER A 9 21.22 10.53 -4.87
CA SER A 9 21.79 10.18 -6.17
C SER A 9 22.00 8.67 -6.38
N ASP A 10 22.04 7.89 -5.30
CA ASP A 10 22.27 6.44 -5.36
C ASP A 10 20.99 5.64 -5.54
N ILE A 11 19.83 6.31 -5.52
CA ILE A 11 18.53 5.64 -5.53
C ILE A 11 18.06 5.42 -6.95
N ASP A 12 17.83 4.16 -7.31
CA ASP A 12 17.21 3.75 -8.56
C ASP A 12 15.88 3.10 -8.24
N ARG A 13 14.78 3.72 -8.68
CA ARG A 13 13.43 3.27 -8.37
C ARG A 13 12.85 2.45 -9.51
N LYS A 14 12.38 1.27 -9.16
CA LYS A 14 11.64 0.39 -10.08
C LYS A 14 10.15 0.51 -9.83
N TRP A 15 9.36 0.04 -10.77
CA TRP A 15 7.92 -0.07 -10.65
C TRP A 15 7.53 -1.53 -10.60
N PHE A 16 6.69 -1.89 -9.63
CA PHE A 16 6.17 -3.25 -9.48
C PHE A 16 4.65 -3.22 -9.51
N VAL A 17 4.06 -4.24 -10.10
CA VAL A 17 2.61 -4.43 -10.10
C VAL A 17 2.28 -5.68 -9.29
N ILE A 18 1.29 -5.57 -8.40
CA ILE A 18 0.78 -6.67 -7.58
C ILE A 18 -0.68 -6.88 -7.94
N ASP A 19 -1.05 -8.12 -8.27
CA ASP A 19 -2.44 -8.50 -8.47
C ASP A 19 -3.04 -8.89 -7.13
N ALA A 20 -4.07 -8.15 -6.69
CA ALA A 20 -4.74 -8.38 -5.41
C ALA A 20 -5.76 -9.53 -5.46
N GLU A 21 -6.10 -10.02 -6.66
CA GLU A 21 -7.09 -11.08 -6.81
C GLU A 21 -6.67 -12.35 -6.06
N GLY A 22 -7.51 -12.79 -5.12
CA GLY A 22 -7.24 -13.98 -4.32
C GLY A 22 -6.16 -13.83 -3.25
N LYS A 23 -5.53 -12.67 -3.13
CA LYS A 23 -4.52 -12.42 -2.09
C LYS A 23 -5.18 -11.93 -0.81
N THR A 24 -4.69 -12.41 0.33
CA THR A 24 -5.15 -11.95 1.65
C THR A 24 -4.71 -10.51 1.87
N LEU A 25 -5.62 -9.66 2.33
CA LEU A 25 -5.37 -8.23 2.53
C LEU A 25 -4.12 -7.95 3.38
N GLY A 26 -3.99 -8.61 4.53
CA GLY A 26 -2.85 -8.41 5.42
C GLY A 26 -1.51 -8.77 4.79
N LYS A 27 -1.44 -9.89 4.08
CA LYS A 27 -0.22 -10.33 3.40
C LYS A 27 0.15 -9.40 2.25
N LEU A 28 -0.85 -8.98 1.47
CA LEU A 28 -0.66 -8.01 0.40
C LEU A 28 -0.10 -6.70 0.94
N ALA A 29 -0.66 -6.20 2.04
CA ALA A 29 -0.22 -4.96 2.67
C ALA A 29 1.21 -5.05 3.19
N VAL A 30 1.60 -6.18 3.77
CA VAL A 30 2.97 -6.41 4.25
C VAL A 30 3.97 -6.35 3.10
N GLU A 31 3.68 -7.03 1.99
CA GLU A 31 4.55 -7.03 0.81
C GLU A 31 4.66 -5.63 0.20
N ALA A 32 3.54 -4.95 0.02
CA ALA A 32 3.51 -3.59 -0.52
C ALA A 32 4.30 -2.62 0.36
N ALA A 33 4.10 -2.67 1.68
CA ALA A 33 4.80 -1.80 2.61
C ALA A 33 6.31 -2.06 2.61
N SER A 34 6.74 -3.31 2.52
CA SER A 34 8.16 -3.67 2.44
C SER A 34 8.83 -3.11 1.19
N ILE A 35 8.15 -3.19 0.04
CA ILE A 35 8.65 -2.63 -1.21
C ILE A 35 8.73 -1.09 -1.13
N LEU A 36 7.70 -0.45 -0.60
CA LEU A 36 7.63 1.01 -0.48
C LEU A 36 8.72 1.57 0.45
N ARG A 37 9.06 0.84 1.52
CA ARG A 37 10.13 1.23 2.45
C ARG A 37 11.52 0.91 1.93
N GLY A 38 11.64 0.02 0.96
CA GLY A 38 12.92 -0.42 0.43
C GLY A 38 13.60 -1.53 1.22
N LYS A 39 12.90 -2.19 2.15
CA LYS A 39 13.49 -3.26 2.97
C LYS A 39 13.93 -4.48 2.18
N LYS A 40 13.42 -4.65 0.96
CA LYS A 40 13.83 -5.74 0.06
C LYS A 40 15.16 -5.46 -0.63
N LYS A 41 15.68 -4.23 -0.53
CA LYS A 41 16.93 -3.83 -1.17
C LYS A 41 18.10 -3.91 -0.20
N PRO A 42 19.30 -4.36 -0.66
CA PRO A 42 20.50 -4.32 0.17
C PRO A 42 20.96 -2.89 0.49
N THR A 43 20.51 -1.90 -0.30
CA THR A 43 20.84 -0.49 -0.11
C THR A 43 19.94 0.22 0.90
N TYR A 44 19.04 -0.51 1.57
CA TYR A 44 18.09 0.07 2.53
C TYR A 44 18.79 0.95 3.57
N THR A 45 18.30 2.19 3.70
CA THR A 45 18.78 3.17 4.68
C THR A 45 17.56 3.76 5.41
N PRO A 46 17.50 3.69 6.77
CA PRO A 46 16.29 4.05 7.50
C PRO A 46 15.85 5.51 7.37
N HIS A 47 16.78 6.45 7.18
CA HIS A 47 16.46 7.88 7.13
C HIS A 47 16.20 8.42 5.72
N ILE A 48 16.29 7.56 4.70
CA ILE A 48 16.08 7.93 3.30
C ILE A 48 15.07 6.97 2.69
N ASP A 49 14.22 7.49 1.81
CA ASP A 49 13.28 6.68 1.03
C ASP A 49 14.02 5.97 -0.10
N THR A 50 14.42 4.72 0.14
CA THR A 50 15.10 3.86 -0.85
C THR A 50 14.13 2.91 -1.55
N GLY A 51 12.83 2.99 -1.27
CA GLY A 51 11.83 2.06 -1.80
C GLY A 51 11.44 2.32 -3.26
N ASP A 52 10.65 1.40 -3.78
CA ASP A 52 10.17 1.41 -5.16
C ASP A 52 8.69 1.80 -5.22
N TYR A 53 8.21 2.04 -6.44
CA TYR A 53 6.78 2.27 -6.69
C TYR A 53 6.03 0.95 -6.75
N VAL A 54 4.82 0.94 -6.18
CA VAL A 54 3.94 -0.23 -6.18
C VAL A 54 2.61 0.15 -6.81
N VAL A 55 2.18 -0.65 -7.78
CA VAL A 55 0.86 -0.55 -8.41
C VAL A 55 0.08 -1.80 -8.00
N VAL A 56 -1.07 -1.63 -7.38
CA VAL A 56 -1.95 -2.74 -7.00
C VAL A 56 -3.17 -2.71 -7.91
N ILE A 57 -3.45 -3.83 -8.56
CA ILE A 57 -4.62 -3.98 -9.43
C ILE A 57 -5.61 -4.98 -8.82
N ASN A 58 -6.84 -4.98 -9.32
CA ASN A 58 -7.91 -5.85 -8.83
C ASN A 58 -8.21 -5.67 -7.33
N ALA A 59 -8.15 -4.43 -6.83
CA ALA A 59 -8.39 -4.14 -5.41
C ALA A 59 -9.78 -4.62 -4.95
N GLU A 60 -10.77 -4.62 -5.83
CA GLU A 60 -12.12 -5.10 -5.52
C GLU A 60 -12.18 -6.60 -5.20
N LYS A 61 -11.17 -7.36 -5.63
CA LYS A 61 -11.11 -8.82 -5.48
C LYS A 61 -10.16 -9.28 -4.36
N VAL A 62 -9.68 -8.37 -3.53
CA VAL A 62 -8.81 -8.73 -2.41
C VAL A 62 -9.58 -9.60 -1.41
N ALA A 63 -8.92 -10.65 -0.89
CA ALA A 63 -9.54 -11.59 0.04
C ALA A 63 -9.34 -11.16 1.49
N VAL A 64 -10.33 -11.41 2.32
CA VAL A 64 -10.26 -11.26 3.78
C VAL A 64 -10.73 -12.54 4.45
N SER A 65 -10.15 -12.89 5.60
CA SER A 65 -10.49 -14.12 6.32
C SER A 65 -11.64 -13.89 7.29
N GLY A 66 -12.35 -14.99 7.62
CA GLY A 66 -13.42 -14.99 8.62
C GLY A 66 -14.58 -14.09 8.23
N LYS A 67 -15.18 -13.44 9.23
CA LYS A 67 -16.35 -12.57 9.07
C LYS A 67 -15.99 -11.10 8.92
N LYS A 68 -14.77 -10.77 8.49
CA LYS A 68 -14.31 -9.38 8.40
C LYS A 68 -15.12 -8.53 7.41
N GLU A 69 -15.71 -9.16 6.41
CA GLU A 69 -16.54 -8.47 5.43
C GLU A 69 -17.69 -7.70 6.10
N THR A 70 -18.30 -8.29 7.13
CA THR A 70 -19.41 -7.67 7.87
C THR A 70 -18.99 -7.08 9.20
N ASP A 71 -17.95 -7.63 9.86
CA ASP A 71 -17.57 -7.26 11.22
C ASP A 71 -16.50 -6.19 11.30
N LYS A 72 -15.63 -6.09 10.28
CA LYS A 72 -14.60 -5.05 10.26
C LYS A 72 -15.21 -3.71 9.94
N ILE A 73 -14.99 -2.74 10.83
CA ILE A 73 -15.56 -1.40 10.72
C ILE A 73 -14.44 -0.37 10.59
N TYR A 74 -14.53 0.50 9.57
CA TYR A 74 -13.67 1.65 9.40
C TYR A 74 -14.35 2.86 10.03
N LYS A 75 -13.69 3.48 11.01
CA LYS A 75 -14.24 4.62 11.74
C LYS A 75 -13.52 5.90 11.34
N ARG A 76 -14.28 6.97 11.16
CA ARG A 76 -13.75 8.32 10.95
C ARG A 76 -14.60 9.31 11.71
N HIS A 77 -14.01 10.44 12.07
CA HIS A 77 -14.70 11.48 12.82
C HIS A 77 -14.50 12.83 12.14
N SER A 78 -15.58 13.60 11.97
CA SER A 78 -15.53 14.90 11.32
C SER A 78 -14.97 16.01 12.23
N GLY A 79 -14.86 15.75 13.56
CA GLY A 79 -14.48 16.73 14.53
C GLY A 79 -15.65 17.48 15.18
N TYR A 80 -16.85 17.28 14.69
CA TYR A 80 -18.05 17.89 15.25
C TYR A 80 -18.77 16.92 16.20
N PRO A 81 -19.57 17.41 17.19
CA PRO A 81 -20.39 16.54 18.01
C PRO A 81 -21.28 15.63 17.15
N GLY A 82 -21.29 14.33 17.46
CA GLY A 82 -22.03 13.35 16.66
C GLY A 82 -21.43 13.05 15.29
N GLY A 83 -20.18 13.45 15.05
CA GLY A 83 -19.52 13.29 13.75
C GLY A 83 -18.82 11.95 13.53
N LEU A 84 -19.03 10.94 14.37
CA LEU A 84 -18.47 9.60 14.17
C LEU A 84 -19.19 8.93 13.00
N LYS A 85 -18.43 8.48 12.02
CA LYS A 85 -18.94 7.74 10.86
C LYS A 85 -18.30 6.37 10.82
N GLU A 86 -19.12 5.35 10.59
CA GLU A 86 -18.70 3.97 10.54
C GLU A 86 -19.07 3.36 9.19
N THR A 87 -18.14 2.60 8.60
CA THR A 87 -18.34 1.90 7.33
C THR A 87 -17.79 0.50 7.46
N THR A 88 -18.59 -0.51 7.11
CA THR A 88 -18.09 -1.90 7.10
C THR A 88 -17.17 -2.12 5.91
N LEU A 89 -16.35 -3.20 5.98
CA LEU A 89 -15.46 -3.55 4.87
C LEU A 89 -16.26 -3.84 3.59
N GLY A 90 -17.40 -4.52 3.71
CA GLY A 90 -18.28 -4.80 2.57
C GLY A 90 -18.81 -3.55 1.90
N GLU A 91 -19.24 -2.56 2.69
CA GLU A 91 -19.68 -1.27 2.17
C GLU A 91 -18.53 -0.51 1.49
N MET A 92 -17.34 -0.54 2.10
CA MET A 92 -16.14 0.07 1.53
C MET A 92 -15.77 -0.58 0.19
N ARG A 93 -15.84 -1.90 0.12
CA ARG A 93 -15.58 -2.66 -1.12
C ARG A 93 -16.55 -2.25 -2.24
N ALA A 94 -17.81 -2.03 -1.91
CA ALA A 94 -18.83 -1.64 -2.90
C ALA A 94 -18.63 -0.22 -3.42
N LYS A 95 -18.22 0.70 -2.54
CA LYS A 95 -18.09 2.12 -2.89
C LYS A 95 -16.70 2.53 -3.36
N LYS A 96 -15.67 2.18 -2.61
CA LYS A 96 -14.27 2.57 -2.85
C LYS A 96 -13.33 1.43 -2.48
N PRO A 97 -13.21 0.39 -3.31
CA PRO A 97 -12.37 -0.76 -2.95
C PRO A 97 -10.90 -0.43 -2.78
N GLU A 98 -10.39 0.61 -3.45
CA GLU A 98 -9.01 1.06 -3.31
C GLU A 98 -8.66 1.49 -1.88
N GLU A 99 -9.62 2.08 -1.17
CA GLU A 99 -9.43 2.57 0.19
C GLU A 99 -9.11 1.44 1.17
N ILE A 100 -9.59 0.22 0.93
CA ILE A 100 -9.29 -0.94 1.76
C ILE A 100 -7.79 -1.18 1.79
N ILE A 101 -7.16 -1.20 0.63
CA ILE A 101 -5.72 -1.46 0.49
C ILE A 101 -4.90 -0.25 1.00
N TYR A 102 -5.30 0.96 0.63
CA TYR A 102 -4.62 2.17 1.14
C TYR A 102 -4.61 2.22 2.66
N HIS A 103 -5.73 1.91 3.28
CA HIS A 103 -5.85 1.94 4.74
C HIS A 103 -4.95 0.89 5.40
N ALA A 104 -4.92 -0.32 4.85
CA ALA A 104 -4.10 -1.41 5.37
C ALA A 104 -2.59 -1.09 5.25
N VAL A 105 -2.16 -0.61 4.10
CA VAL A 105 -0.75 -0.25 3.87
C VAL A 105 -0.33 0.94 4.72
N LYS A 106 -1.18 1.95 4.83
CA LYS A 106 -0.90 3.13 5.64
C LYS A 106 -0.66 2.77 7.12
N GLY A 107 -1.43 1.81 7.64
CA GLY A 107 -1.24 1.32 9.01
C GLY A 107 0.10 0.62 9.22
N MET A 108 0.72 0.11 8.17
CA MET A 108 2.00 -0.60 8.21
C MET A 108 3.20 0.28 7.85
N MET A 109 2.96 1.51 7.40
CA MET A 109 4.02 2.44 7.04
C MET A 109 4.50 3.22 8.26
N PRO A 110 5.77 3.71 8.26
CA PRO A 110 6.25 4.58 9.32
C PRO A 110 5.40 5.84 9.47
N LYS A 111 5.31 6.35 10.68
CA LYS A 111 4.65 7.63 10.95
C LYS A 111 5.64 8.77 10.67
N GLY A 112 5.12 9.92 10.26
CA GLY A 112 5.92 11.11 10.00
C GLY A 112 6.12 11.41 8.53
N ASN A 113 6.98 12.37 8.22
CA ASN A 113 7.15 12.89 6.86
C ASN A 113 7.72 11.87 5.89
N LEU A 114 8.73 11.12 6.31
CA LEU A 114 9.35 10.09 5.47
C LEU A 114 8.35 8.99 5.11
N GLY A 115 7.57 8.52 6.08
CA GLY A 115 6.53 7.53 5.85
C GLY A 115 5.46 8.02 4.88
N ARG A 116 5.09 9.29 4.95
CA ARG A 116 4.14 9.90 4.01
C ARG A 116 4.68 9.95 2.59
N GLN A 117 5.96 10.27 2.43
CA GLN A 117 6.63 10.25 1.12
C GLN A 117 6.66 8.84 0.53
N MET A 118 6.98 7.84 1.36
CA MET A 118 6.96 6.44 0.94
C MET A 118 5.57 6.00 0.49
N PHE A 119 4.54 6.38 1.25
CA PHE A 119 3.16 6.03 0.96
C PHE A 119 2.65 6.62 -0.36
N LYS A 120 3.13 7.78 -0.76
CA LYS A 120 2.74 8.40 -2.04
C LYS A 120 3.14 7.59 -3.27
N LYS A 121 4.06 6.66 -3.14
CA LYS A 121 4.49 5.78 -4.22
C LYS A 121 3.53 4.60 -4.44
N LEU A 122 2.54 4.42 -3.59
CA LEU A 122 1.52 3.39 -3.76
C LEU A 122 0.40 3.90 -4.65
N LYS A 123 0.06 3.12 -5.67
CA LYS A 123 -1.06 3.39 -6.59
C LYS A 123 -1.95 2.17 -6.59
N VAL A 124 -3.24 2.33 -6.30
CA VAL A 124 -4.20 1.22 -6.21
C VAL A 124 -5.35 1.46 -7.19
N TYR A 125 -5.70 0.41 -7.91
CA TYR A 125 -6.79 0.42 -8.89
C TYR A 125 -7.75 -0.74 -8.63
N ALA A 126 -9.04 -0.47 -8.73
CA ALA A 126 -10.09 -1.46 -8.48
C ALA A 126 -10.11 -2.57 -9.55
N GLY A 127 -9.93 -2.18 -10.81
CA GLY A 127 -9.97 -3.10 -11.94
C GLY A 127 -8.61 -3.68 -12.31
N PRO A 128 -8.57 -4.46 -13.41
CA PRO A 128 -7.31 -5.09 -13.86
C PRO A 128 -6.37 -4.17 -14.62
N GLU A 129 -6.82 -2.97 -14.97
CA GLU A 129 -6.05 -2.03 -15.77
C GLU A 129 -5.43 -0.93 -14.92
N HIS A 130 -4.27 -0.43 -15.36
CA HIS A 130 -3.58 0.70 -14.74
C HIS A 130 -2.97 1.61 -15.82
N PRO A 131 -2.82 2.93 -15.57
CA PRO A 131 -2.28 3.86 -16.55
C PRO A 131 -0.75 3.94 -16.56
N HIS A 132 -0.06 2.95 -16.00
CA HIS A 132 1.40 2.99 -15.78
C HIS A 132 2.20 2.14 -16.76
N THR A 133 1.67 1.88 -17.96
CA THR A 133 2.37 1.07 -18.98
C THR A 133 3.69 1.71 -19.43
N ALA A 134 3.76 3.04 -19.44
CA ALA A 134 4.98 3.76 -19.82
C ALA A 134 6.15 3.53 -18.85
N GLN A 135 5.85 3.27 -17.58
CA GLN A 135 6.85 2.96 -16.55
C GLN A 135 7.35 1.51 -16.60
N LYS A 136 6.72 0.66 -17.41
CA LYS A 136 7.07 -0.77 -17.56
C LYS A 136 7.18 -1.50 -16.23
N PRO A 137 6.08 -1.58 -15.44
CA PRO A 137 6.14 -2.23 -14.13
C PRO A 137 6.38 -3.73 -14.26
N GLU A 138 7.22 -4.26 -13.38
CA GLU A 138 7.48 -5.70 -13.29
C GLU A 138 6.43 -6.35 -12.39
N VAL A 139 6.05 -7.58 -12.70
CA VAL A 139 5.09 -8.34 -11.88
C VAL A 139 5.80 -8.81 -10.60
N TRP A 140 5.18 -8.54 -9.46
CA TRP A 140 5.66 -9.01 -8.15
C TRP A 140 4.79 -10.15 -7.66
N ASN A 141 5.36 -11.33 -7.54
CA ASN A 141 4.67 -12.53 -7.05
C ASN A 141 5.15 -12.87 -5.64
N PHE A 142 4.20 -13.32 -4.80
CA PHE A 142 4.50 -13.77 -3.43
C PHE A 142 3.54 -14.84 -2.96
#